data_d9a66ba9e8a5bbda150c7483acc4684e
#
_entry.id   d9a66ba9e8a5bbda150c7483acc4684e
#
_cell.length_a   1.000
_cell.length_b   1.000
_cell.length_c   1.000
_cell.angle_alpha   90.00
_cell.angle_beta   90.00
_cell.angle_gamma   90.00
#
_symmetry.space_group_name_H-M   'P 1'
#
loop_
_entity.id
_entity.type
_entity.pdbx_description
1 polymer ?
#
loop_
_entity_poly.entity_id
_entity_poly.type
_entity_poly.pdbx_seq_one_letter_code
_entity_poly.pdbx_strand_id
1 'polypeptide(L)'
;MTREYPPEVYGGAGVHVTELVAQLRKLCQVDVHCQGAPRPEAFAYQPDAQLRGANPALSTLSTDLVMANAAAEANVVHSHTWYTGMAGHLASLLYGVPHVLTAHSLEPLRPWKAEQLGGGYRISSWVEQTAVNTADAVIAVSSGMRDDVLRVYPTVDPNRVHVVRNGIDTDVWYPADAVESSPGESVLTDIGVDRSRPIVAFVGRITRQKGVAHLLAAAHDFDPDVQLVLCAGAPDTPEIAAEVSAGVAELSGSRTGVFWVREMLPIGKIREILSAAKVFVCPSVYEPLGIVNLEAMACGTAVVASDVGGIPEVVDDGVTGSLVHYDAADAAGYQAGIAKAVNALIADPERAERYGRAGRQRCIAEFSWAQIAQQTLEIYRKVCA
;
A
#
# COMPACT_ATOMS: atom_id res chain seq x y z
N MET A 1 -2.73 -9.03 15.51
CA MET A 1 -3.11 -10.15 14.61
C MET A 1 -3.01 -9.67 13.17
N THR A 2 -2.34 -10.41 12.29
CA THR A 2 -2.10 -10.02 10.90
C THR A 2 -2.03 -11.24 9.97
N ARG A 3 -2.29 -11.03 8.69
CA ARG A 3 -2.01 -12.05 7.67
C ARG A 3 -0.52 -12.17 7.40
N GLU A 4 0.17 -11.04 7.26
CA GLU A 4 1.54 -10.93 6.78
C GLU A 4 2.45 -10.42 7.90
N TYR A 5 3.62 -11.04 8.03
CA TYR A 5 4.70 -10.58 8.92
C TYR A 5 6.05 -11.11 8.39
N PRO A 6 7.18 -10.41 8.60
CA PRO A 6 8.48 -10.85 8.11
C PRO A 6 8.80 -12.31 8.40
N PRO A 7 9.50 -13.02 7.49
CA PRO A 7 10.08 -12.51 6.23
C PRO A 7 9.10 -12.41 5.06
N GLU A 8 7.86 -12.87 5.20
CA GLU A 8 6.86 -12.93 4.15
C GLU A 8 5.93 -11.72 4.23
N VAL A 9 6.33 -10.62 3.60
CA VAL A 9 5.54 -9.39 3.48
C VAL A 9 5.22 -9.15 2.01
N TYR A 10 3.93 -9.07 1.68
CA TYR A 10 3.45 -9.00 0.30
C TYR A 10 2.83 -7.66 -0.06
N GLY A 11 2.27 -6.94 0.90
CA GLY A 11 1.53 -5.71 0.66
C GLY A 11 1.68 -4.63 1.72
N GLY A 12 1.08 -3.47 1.47
CA GLY A 12 1.17 -2.32 2.37
C GLY A 12 0.69 -2.58 3.80
N ALA A 13 -0.27 -3.51 3.99
CA ALA A 13 -0.71 -3.90 5.33
C ALA A 13 0.39 -4.63 6.11
N GLY A 14 1.15 -5.52 5.44
CA GLY A 14 2.28 -6.21 6.06
C GLY A 14 3.42 -5.25 6.40
N VAL A 15 3.72 -4.29 5.52
CA VAL A 15 4.70 -3.21 5.81
C VAL A 15 4.25 -2.41 7.02
N HIS A 16 2.99 -1.96 7.05
CA HIS A 16 2.43 -1.23 8.18
C HIS A 16 2.59 -2.00 9.50
N VAL A 17 2.21 -3.27 9.54
CA VAL A 17 2.29 -4.07 10.76
C VAL A 17 3.74 -4.24 11.21
N THR A 18 4.66 -4.50 10.28
CA THR A 18 6.08 -4.64 10.58
C THR A 18 6.63 -3.40 11.27
N GLU A 19 6.43 -2.24 10.68
CA GLU A 19 6.94 -0.97 11.19
C GLU A 19 6.25 -0.53 12.48
N LEU A 20 4.92 -0.65 12.52
CA LEU A 20 4.15 -0.33 13.73
C LEU A 20 4.56 -1.19 14.91
N VAL A 21 4.72 -2.50 14.74
CA VAL A 21 5.16 -3.43 15.79
C VAL A 21 6.56 -3.06 16.30
N ALA A 22 7.50 -2.73 15.40
CA ALA A 22 8.84 -2.34 15.77
C ALA A 22 8.84 -1.11 16.70
N GLN A 23 7.93 -0.15 16.49
CA GLN A 23 7.82 1.02 17.37
C GLN A 23 6.98 0.74 18.62
N LEU A 24 5.89 -0.01 18.52
CA LEU A 24 5.06 -0.35 19.68
C LEU A 24 5.83 -1.17 20.72
N ARG A 25 6.72 -2.07 20.29
CA ARG A 25 7.60 -2.84 21.21
C ARG A 25 8.52 -1.98 22.06
N LYS A 26 8.74 -0.72 21.67
CA LYS A 26 9.47 0.28 22.49
C LYS A 26 8.58 0.91 23.57
N LEU A 27 7.25 0.75 23.46
CA LEU A 27 6.26 1.44 24.29
C LEU A 27 5.47 0.48 25.19
N CYS A 28 5.25 -0.76 24.73
CA CYS A 28 4.50 -1.80 25.43
C CYS A 28 4.93 -3.20 24.98
N GLN A 29 4.47 -4.23 25.70
CA GLN A 29 4.63 -5.60 25.26
C GLN A 29 3.72 -5.89 24.06
N VAL A 30 4.29 -6.51 23.01
CA VAL A 30 3.56 -6.85 21.79
C VAL A 30 3.86 -8.27 21.36
N ASP A 31 2.83 -9.11 21.35
CA ASP A 31 2.85 -10.44 20.77
C ASP A 31 2.21 -10.39 19.39
N VAL A 32 2.93 -10.87 18.39
CA VAL A 32 2.45 -10.90 17.01
C VAL A 32 1.91 -12.28 16.69
N HIS A 33 0.66 -12.33 16.25
CA HIS A 33 0.00 -13.53 15.73
C HIS A 33 -0.23 -13.35 14.23
N CYS A 34 0.36 -14.23 13.40
CA CYS A 34 0.30 -14.11 11.94
C CYS A 34 -0.02 -15.44 11.26
N GLN A 35 -0.49 -15.35 10.02
CA GLN A 35 -0.68 -16.54 9.17
C GLN A 35 0.65 -16.94 8.52
N GLY A 36 0.81 -18.24 8.24
CA GLY A 36 1.93 -18.78 7.45
C GLY A 36 2.85 -19.72 8.22
N ALA A 37 4.07 -19.89 7.70
CA ALA A 37 5.08 -20.78 8.28
C ALA A 37 5.63 -20.23 9.61
N PRO A 38 6.13 -21.11 10.51
CA PRO A 38 6.84 -20.69 11.72
C PRO A 38 7.97 -19.72 11.41
N ARG A 39 8.08 -18.68 12.25
CA ARG A 39 9.05 -17.59 12.07
C ARG A 39 9.50 -17.03 13.41
N PRO A 40 10.67 -16.37 13.48
CA PRO A 40 11.11 -15.68 14.69
C PRO A 40 10.13 -14.56 15.07
N GLU A 41 10.07 -14.28 16.38
CA GLU A 41 9.36 -13.11 16.96
C GLU A 41 7.85 -13.02 16.70
N ALA A 42 7.22 -14.10 16.20
CA ALA A 42 5.78 -14.16 16.00
C ALA A 42 5.23 -15.58 16.17
N PHE A 43 4.00 -15.67 16.66
CA PHE A 43 3.22 -16.89 16.65
C PHE A 43 2.57 -17.05 15.27
N ALA A 44 3.01 -18.05 14.52
CA ALA A 44 2.55 -18.27 13.15
C ALA A 44 1.58 -19.47 13.09
N TYR A 45 0.50 -19.30 12.36
CA TYR A 45 -0.58 -20.28 12.26
C TYR A 45 -0.79 -20.70 10.80
N GLN A 46 -0.86 -22.00 10.57
CA GLN A 46 -1.21 -22.55 9.27
C GLN A 46 -2.69 -22.96 9.25
N PRO A 47 -3.34 -22.88 8.08
CA PRO A 47 -4.70 -23.40 7.92
C PRO A 47 -4.79 -24.87 8.30
N ASP A 48 -5.96 -25.29 8.81
CA ASP A 48 -6.24 -26.69 9.08
C ASP A 48 -5.95 -27.56 7.85
N ALA A 49 -5.31 -28.72 8.11
CA ALA A 49 -4.90 -29.64 7.04
C ALA A 49 -6.10 -30.16 6.23
N GLN A 50 -7.29 -30.26 6.84
CA GLN A 50 -8.53 -30.69 6.17
C GLN A 50 -9.05 -29.65 5.18
N LEU A 51 -8.61 -28.39 5.29
CA LEU A 51 -8.99 -27.29 4.41
C LEU A 51 -7.95 -27.02 3.30
N ARG A 52 -6.97 -27.93 3.13
CA ARG A 52 -6.02 -27.83 2.02
C ARG A 52 -6.77 -27.94 0.68
N GLY A 53 -6.59 -26.93 -0.17
CA GLY A 53 -7.30 -26.86 -1.45
C GLY A 53 -8.76 -26.36 -1.36
N ALA A 54 -9.24 -26.04 -0.17
CA ALA A 54 -10.52 -25.36 0.02
C ALA A 54 -10.45 -23.88 -0.45
N ASN A 55 -11.61 -23.22 -0.47
CA ASN A 55 -11.65 -21.78 -0.75
C ASN A 55 -10.77 -21.01 0.25
N PRO A 56 -9.91 -20.07 -0.20
CA PRO A 56 -9.00 -19.32 0.66
C PRO A 56 -9.65 -18.63 1.86
N ALA A 57 -10.94 -18.24 1.75
CA ALA A 57 -11.65 -17.65 2.87
C ALA A 57 -11.88 -18.64 4.04
N LEU A 58 -12.10 -19.92 3.74
CA LEU A 58 -12.22 -20.95 4.78
C LEU A 58 -10.88 -21.23 5.46
N SER A 59 -9.79 -21.25 4.67
CA SER A 59 -8.44 -21.37 5.21
C SER A 59 -8.11 -20.22 6.17
N THR A 60 -8.46 -19.00 5.80
CA THR A 60 -8.32 -17.81 6.65
C THR A 60 -9.10 -17.95 7.95
N LEU A 61 -10.38 -18.32 7.89
CA LEU A 61 -11.20 -18.50 9.10
C LEU A 61 -10.66 -19.58 10.03
N SER A 62 -10.05 -20.65 9.50
CA SER A 62 -9.47 -21.69 10.35
C SER A 62 -8.28 -21.16 11.17
N THR A 63 -7.47 -20.27 10.61
CA THR A 63 -6.39 -19.61 11.37
C THR A 63 -6.93 -18.62 12.39
N ASP A 64 -8.02 -17.91 12.05
CA ASP A 64 -8.67 -16.95 12.96
C ASP A 64 -9.19 -17.62 14.23
N LEU A 65 -9.74 -18.83 14.14
CA LEU A 65 -10.19 -19.59 15.33
C LEU A 65 -9.03 -19.87 16.30
N VAL A 66 -7.87 -20.25 15.78
CA VAL A 66 -6.68 -20.51 16.61
C VAL A 66 -6.11 -19.24 17.20
N MET A 67 -6.06 -18.16 16.40
CA MET A 67 -5.61 -16.84 16.88
C MET A 67 -6.52 -16.28 17.98
N ALA A 68 -7.85 -16.43 17.83
CA ALA A 68 -8.79 -16.01 18.85
C ALA A 68 -8.55 -16.73 20.18
N ASN A 69 -8.35 -18.06 20.13
CA ASN A 69 -8.06 -18.85 21.34
C ASN A 69 -6.75 -18.43 22.02
N ALA A 70 -5.75 -17.97 21.27
CA ALA A 70 -4.47 -17.54 21.83
C ALA A 70 -4.51 -16.14 22.49
N ALA A 71 -5.63 -15.43 22.42
CA ALA A 71 -5.77 -14.06 22.92
C ALA A 71 -6.30 -13.95 24.36
N ALA A 72 -6.49 -15.05 25.07
CA ALA A 72 -7.17 -15.11 26.38
C ALA A 72 -6.53 -14.20 27.46
N GLU A 73 -5.23 -13.98 27.40
CA GLU A 73 -4.49 -13.17 28.38
C GLU A 73 -4.11 -11.77 27.85
N ALA A 74 -4.57 -11.39 26.66
CA ALA A 74 -4.28 -10.09 26.09
C ALA A 74 -5.07 -8.97 26.79
N ASN A 75 -4.46 -7.79 26.94
CA ASN A 75 -5.18 -6.60 27.42
C ASN A 75 -5.98 -5.95 26.29
N VAL A 76 -5.51 -6.05 25.05
CA VAL A 76 -6.16 -5.55 23.83
C VAL A 76 -5.75 -6.44 22.66
N VAL A 77 -6.68 -6.67 21.75
CA VAL A 77 -6.40 -7.35 20.48
C VAL A 77 -6.52 -6.35 19.37
N HIS A 78 -5.45 -6.26 18.54
CA HIS A 78 -5.45 -5.44 17.34
C HIS A 78 -5.37 -6.32 16.10
N SER A 79 -6.39 -6.30 15.27
CA SER A 79 -6.46 -7.03 14.01
C SER A 79 -6.31 -6.10 12.79
N HIS A 80 -5.78 -6.64 11.69
CA HIS A 80 -5.55 -5.89 10.47
C HIS A 80 -6.28 -6.55 9.30
N THR A 81 -7.15 -5.80 8.64
CA THR A 81 -8.00 -6.24 7.53
C THR A 81 -9.00 -7.36 7.92
N TRP A 82 -9.79 -7.82 6.94
CA TRP A 82 -10.72 -8.95 7.15
C TRP A 82 -9.99 -10.28 7.46
N TYR A 83 -8.72 -10.41 7.04
CA TYR A 83 -7.94 -11.64 7.23
C TYR A 83 -7.71 -12.04 8.69
N THR A 84 -7.87 -11.13 9.62
CA THR A 84 -7.77 -11.41 11.06
C THR A 84 -8.86 -10.69 11.87
N GLY A 85 -9.81 -10.06 11.17
CA GLY A 85 -10.94 -9.37 11.81
C GLY A 85 -11.83 -10.31 12.61
N MET A 86 -12.06 -11.52 12.10
CA MET A 86 -12.85 -12.52 12.83
C MET A 86 -12.12 -13.03 14.08
N ALA A 87 -10.79 -13.17 14.04
CA ALA A 87 -10.01 -13.54 15.22
C ALA A 87 -10.17 -12.51 16.35
N GLY A 88 -10.06 -11.21 16.02
CA GLY A 88 -10.26 -10.13 16.98
C GLY A 88 -11.68 -10.11 17.55
N HIS A 89 -12.68 -10.24 16.69
CA HIS A 89 -14.09 -10.31 17.11
C HIS A 89 -14.37 -11.48 18.04
N LEU A 90 -13.91 -12.68 17.70
CA LEU A 90 -14.11 -13.87 18.54
C LEU A 90 -13.35 -13.77 19.87
N ALA A 91 -12.14 -13.21 19.88
CA ALA A 91 -11.41 -12.98 21.13
C ALA A 91 -12.17 -12.02 22.06
N SER A 92 -12.76 -10.96 21.52
CA SER A 92 -13.59 -10.03 22.27
C SER A 92 -14.82 -10.72 22.87
N LEU A 93 -15.52 -11.55 22.10
CA LEU A 93 -16.70 -12.29 22.59
C LEU A 93 -16.35 -13.33 23.65
N LEU A 94 -15.24 -14.05 23.49
CA LEU A 94 -14.86 -15.16 24.36
C LEU A 94 -14.28 -14.67 25.70
N TYR A 95 -13.50 -13.62 25.66
CA TYR A 95 -12.65 -13.22 26.79
C TYR A 95 -12.93 -11.80 27.31
N GLY A 96 -13.82 -11.05 26.64
CA GLY A 96 -14.10 -9.66 26.98
C GLY A 96 -12.91 -8.71 26.70
N VAL A 97 -11.96 -9.13 25.85
CA VAL A 97 -10.78 -8.32 25.49
C VAL A 97 -11.19 -7.27 24.48
N PRO A 98 -10.87 -5.98 24.69
CA PRO A 98 -11.15 -4.94 23.71
C PRO A 98 -10.52 -5.25 22.35
N HIS A 99 -11.28 -5.02 21.26
CA HIS A 99 -10.85 -5.26 19.89
C HIS A 99 -10.66 -3.94 19.13
N VAL A 100 -9.46 -3.71 18.65
CA VAL A 100 -9.10 -2.63 17.71
C VAL A 100 -8.91 -3.24 16.33
N LEU A 101 -9.46 -2.62 15.29
CA LEU A 101 -9.31 -3.06 13.90
C LEU A 101 -8.69 -1.94 13.06
N THR A 102 -7.58 -2.19 12.36
CA THR A 102 -7.11 -1.28 11.30
C THR A 102 -7.65 -1.68 9.93
N ALA A 103 -8.38 -0.77 9.31
CA ALA A 103 -8.87 -0.88 7.94
C ALA A 103 -7.81 -0.37 6.95
N HIS A 104 -7.14 -1.30 6.26
CA HIS A 104 -6.18 -0.99 5.18
C HIS A 104 -6.83 -0.92 3.81
N SER A 105 -8.05 -1.37 3.68
CA SER A 105 -8.92 -1.33 2.50
C SER A 105 -10.27 -1.90 2.90
N LEU A 106 -11.31 -1.67 2.11
CA LEU A 106 -12.65 -2.21 2.36
C LEU A 106 -13.08 -3.11 1.21
N GLU A 107 -13.59 -4.29 1.54
CA GLU A 107 -14.03 -5.28 0.55
C GLU A 107 -15.10 -4.71 -0.41
N PRO A 108 -16.15 -3.99 0.04
CA PRO A 108 -17.16 -3.41 -0.86
C PRO A 108 -16.61 -2.39 -1.87
N LEU A 109 -15.46 -1.79 -1.60
CA LEU A 109 -14.80 -0.84 -2.52
C LEU A 109 -13.81 -1.53 -3.47
N ARG A 110 -13.70 -2.84 -3.40
CA ARG A 110 -12.84 -3.67 -4.24
C ARG A 110 -13.62 -4.81 -4.90
N PRO A 111 -14.66 -4.52 -5.70
CA PRO A 111 -15.53 -5.55 -6.28
C PRO A 111 -14.78 -6.55 -7.18
N TRP A 112 -13.64 -6.14 -7.76
CA TRP A 112 -12.75 -7.02 -8.53
C TRP A 112 -12.14 -8.15 -7.69
N LYS A 113 -12.16 -8.08 -6.35
CA LYS A 113 -11.73 -9.19 -5.48
C LYS A 113 -12.60 -10.44 -5.63
N ALA A 114 -13.81 -10.30 -6.13
CA ALA A 114 -14.64 -11.43 -6.49
C ALA A 114 -14.00 -12.33 -7.57
N GLU A 115 -13.20 -11.76 -8.48
CA GLU A 115 -12.43 -12.49 -9.48
C GLU A 115 -11.41 -13.44 -8.84
N GLN A 116 -10.79 -13.03 -7.71
CA GLN A 116 -9.80 -13.82 -6.98
C GLN A 116 -10.40 -14.81 -5.99
N LEU A 117 -11.43 -14.40 -5.26
CA LEU A 117 -11.98 -15.14 -4.14
C LEU A 117 -13.21 -15.98 -4.52
N GLY A 118 -13.80 -15.72 -5.69
CA GLY A 118 -15.06 -16.36 -6.08
C GLY A 118 -16.13 -16.22 -4.99
N GLY A 119 -16.75 -17.34 -4.59
CA GLY A 119 -17.72 -17.37 -3.49
C GLY A 119 -17.18 -16.90 -2.13
N GLY A 120 -15.86 -16.97 -1.94
CA GLY A 120 -15.18 -16.49 -0.73
C GLY A 120 -15.27 -14.97 -0.54
N TYR A 121 -15.53 -14.20 -1.60
CA TYR A 121 -15.74 -12.74 -1.49
C TYR A 121 -16.94 -12.38 -0.61
N ARG A 122 -18.00 -13.19 -0.62
CA ARG A 122 -19.14 -12.98 0.29
C ARG A 122 -18.76 -13.25 1.75
N ILE A 123 -17.84 -14.19 1.97
CA ILE A 123 -17.34 -14.50 3.33
C ILE A 123 -16.43 -13.35 3.79
N SER A 124 -15.47 -12.89 2.99
CA SER A 124 -14.59 -11.79 3.37
C SER A 124 -15.36 -10.51 3.66
N SER A 125 -16.37 -10.19 2.86
CA SER A 125 -17.24 -9.02 3.07
C SER A 125 -18.07 -9.15 4.37
N TRP A 126 -18.61 -10.32 4.66
CA TRP A 126 -19.34 -10.58 5.91
C TRP A 126 -18.43 -10.49 7.14
N VAL A 127 -17.23 -11.06 7.07
CA VAL A 127 -16.23 -11.00 8.15
C VAL A 127 -15.82 -9.56 8.43
N GLU A 128 -15.50 -8.79 7.36
CA GLU A 128 -15.12 -7.39 7.49
C GLU A 128 -16.25 -6.56 8.11
N GLN A 129 -17.47 -6.70 7.59
CA GLN A 129 -18.65 -6.00 8.13
C GLN A 129 -18.87 -6.34 9.62
N THR A 130 -18.75 -7.60 9.99
CA THR A 130 -18.92 -8.04 11.39
C THR A 130 -17.85 -7.39 12.26
N ALA A 131 -16.57 -7.50 11.88
CA ALA A 131 -15.47 -6.97 12.66
C ALA A 131 -15.53 -5.45 12.80
N VAL A 132 -15.82 -4.72 11.71
CA VAL A 132 -15.92 -3.25 11.70
C VAL A 132 -17.07 -2.78 12.59
N ASN A 133 -18.24 -3.43 12.53
CA ASN A 133 -19.41 -3.04 13.30
C ASN A 133 -19.25 -3.31 14.82
N THR A 134 -18.45 -4.28 15.20
CA THR A 134 -18.33 -4.75 16.60
C THR A 134 -17.05 -4.34 17.29
N ALA A 135 -16.01 -3.92 16.57
CA ALA A 135 -14.76 -3.46 17.18
C ALA A 135 -14.97 -2.27 18.11
N ASP A 136 -14.27 -2.23 19.23
CA ASP A 136 -14.29 -1.12 20.19
C ASP A 136 -13.68 0.15 19.58
N ALA A 137 -12.70 0.00 18.69
CA ALA A 137 -12.19 1.08 17.85
C ALA A 137 -11.82 0.57 16.45
N VAL A 138 -12.08 1.40 15.45
CA VAL A 138 -11.63 1.19 14.06
C VAL A 138 -10.61 2.26 13.72
N ILE A 139 -9.43 1.85 13.29
CA ILE A 139 -8.40 2.75 12.78
C ILE A 139 -8.52 2.80 11.26
N ALA A 140 -8.80 3.97 10.73
CA ALA A 140 -8.73 4.29 9.31
C ALA A 140 -7.36 4.91 9.00
N VAL A 141 -6.72 4.45 7.93
CA VAL A 141 -5.36 4.90 7.56
C VAL A 141 -5.32 6.27 6.89
N SER A 142 -6.47 6.89 6.68
CA SER A 142 -6.64 8.26 6.17
C SER A 142 -8.03 8.80 6.51
N SER A 143 -8.23 10.10 6.36
CA SER A 143 -9.58 10.71 6.48
C SER A 143 -10.50 10.21 5.37
N GLY A 144 -9.98 10.05 4.14
CA GLY A 144 -10.73 9.43 3.05
C GLY A 144 -11.17 8.00 3.38
N MET A 145 -10.31 7.19 4.00
CA MET A 145 -10.67 5.85 4.47
C MET A 145 -11.72 5.90 5.59
N ARG A 146 -11.64 6.88 6.51
CA ARG A 146 -12.66 7.07 7.54
C ARG A 146 -14.03 7.36 6.92
N ASP A 147 -14.08 8.25 5.95
CA ASP A 147 -15.32 8.57 5.24
C ASP A 147 -15.86 7.35 4.49
N ASP A 148 -14.99 6.57 3.88
CA ASP A 148 -15.33 5.29 3.24
C ASP A 148 -15.91 4.28 4.25
N VAL A 149 -15.30 4.11 5.43
CA VAL A 149 -15.83 3.23 6.50
C VAL A 149 -17.24 3.66 6.89
N LEU A 150 -17.45 4.94 7.16
CA LEU A 150 -18.75 5.46 7.58
C LEU A 150 -19.82 5.37 6.48
N ARG A 151 -19.42 5.53 5.22
CA ARG A 151 -20.32 5.40 4.06
C ARG A 151 -20.71 3.96 3.80
N VAL A 152 -19.76 3.02 3.88
CA VAL A 152 -19.95 1.59 3.56
C VAL A 152 -20.61 0.85 4.72
N TYR A 153 -20.31 1.23 5.97
CA TYR A 153 -20.82 0.63 7.19
C TYR A 153 -21.55 1.67 8.05
N PRO A 154 -22.74 2.14 7.63
CA PRO A 154 -23.44 3.27 8.25
C PRO A 154 -23.95 2.99 9.68
N THR A 155 -23.86 1.76 10.16
CA THR A 155 -24.21 1.37 11.54
C THR A 155 -23.06 1.54 12.52
N VAL A 156 -21.85 1.83 12.07
CA VAL A 156 -20.68 2.09 12.92
C VAL A 156 -20.81 3.46 13.58
N ASP A 157 -20.60 3.52 14.89
CA ASP A 157 -20.51 4.79 15.60
C ASP A 157 -19.29 5.60 15.10
N PRO A 158 -19.49 6.81 14.54
CA PRO A 158 -18.39 7.64 14.05
C PRO A 158 -17.32 7.97 15.11
N ASN A 159 -17.68 7.95 16.41
CA ASN A 159 -16.73 8.20 17.50
C ASN A 159 -15.76 7.05 17.73
N ARG A 160 -16.06 5.85 17.23
CA ARG A 160 -15.15 4.69 17.27
C ARG A 160 -14.20 4.63 16.07
N VAL A 161 -14.39 5.49 15.06
CA VAL A 161 -13.54 5.51 13.86
C VAL A 161 -12.50 6.61 13.98
N HIS A 162 -11.25 6.20 14.20
CA HIS A 162 -10.11 7.08 14.41
C HIS A 162 -9.22 7.11 13.15
N VAL A 163 -8.65 8.27 12.83
CA VAL A 163 -7.67 8.38 11.75
C VAL A 163 -6.26 8.26 12.34
N VAL A 164 -5.53 7.23 11.92
CA VAL A 164 -4.09 7.09 12.20
C VAL A 164 -3.43 6.68 10.89
N ARG A 165 -2.65 7.59 10.31
CA ARG A 165 -2.00 7.39 9.01
C ARG A 165 -0.90 6.33 9.09
N ASN A 166 -0.49 5.79 7.93
CA ASN A 166 0.74 5.01 7.86
C ASN A 166 1.95 5.96 7.90
N GLY A 167 3.06 5.44 8.40
CA GLY A 167 4.32 6.16 8.43
C GLY A 167 5.28 5.76 7.30
N ILE A 168 6.45 6.36 7.34
CA ILE A 168 7.61 6.02 6.51
C ILE A 168 8.87 6.04 7.38
N ASP A 169 9.77 5.09 7.16
CA ASP A 169 11.10 5.10 7.76
C ASP A 169 12.06 5.85 6.83
N THR A 170 12.42 7.07 7.22
CA THR A 170 13.29 7.94 6.43
C THR A 170 14.78 7.60 6.58
N ASP A 171 15.14 6.64 7.42
CA ASP A 171 16.48 6.07 7.52
C ASP A 171 16.64 4.88 6.55
N VAL A 172 15.54 4.26 6.17
CA VAL A 172 15.47 3.22 5.13
C VAL A 172 15.24 3.84 3.75
N TRP A 173 14.29 4.79 3.66
CA TRP A 173 13.92 5.49 2.46
C TRP A 173 14.55 6.88 2.45
N TYR A 174 15.60 7.07 1.67
CA TYR A 174 16.34 8.33 1.52
C TYR A 174 16.89 8.44 0.11
N PRO A 175 17.23 9.65 -0.37
CA PRO A 175 17.87 9.83 -1.66
C PRO A 175 19.17 9.03 -1.72
N ALA A 176 19.24 8.05 -2.61
CA ALA A 176 20.47 7.33 -2.87
C ALA A 176 21.38 8.21 -3.71
N ASP A 177 22.66 8.31 -3.33
CA ASP A 177 23.67 8.99 -4.16
C ASP A 177 23.75 8.30 -5.53
N ALA A 178 23.96 9.10 -6.57
CA ALA A 178 24.20 8.60 -7.91
C ALA A 178 25.61 7.97 -7.97
N VAL A 179 25.74 6.76 -7.43
CA VAL A 179 27.00 6.02 -7.51
C VAL A 179 27.08 5.42 -8.90
N GLU A 180 28.20 5.64 -9.61
CA GLU A 180 28.57 4.82 -10.76
C GLU A 180 28.80 3.39 -10.24
N SER A 181 27.80 2.53 -10.40
CA SER A 181 27.84 1.16 -9.91
C SER A 181 28.28 0.23 -11.02
N SER A 182 29.07 -0.78 -10.67
CA SER A 182 29.45 -1.86 -11.60
C SER A 182 28.23 -2.69 -12.02
N PRO A 183 28.27 -3.43 -13.14
CA PRO A 183 27.20 -4.37 -13.50
C PRO A 183 26.87 -5.31 -12.33
N GLY A 184 25.59 -5.50 -12.04
CA GLY A 184 25.08 -6.25 -10.87
C GLY A 184 24.94 -5.46 -9.58
N GLU A 185 25.55 -4.25 -9.47
CA GLU A 185 25.37 -3.36 -8.32
C GLU A 185 24.21 -2.36 -8.52
N SER A 186 23.92 -1.97 -9.77
CA SER A 186 22.86 -1.06 -10.14
C SER A 186 21.78 -1.74 -10.99
N VAL A 187 20.54 -1.73 -10.50
CA VAL A 187 19.41 -2.25 -11.27
C VAL A 187 19.16 -1.42 -12.55
N LEU A 188 19.37 -0.11 -12.52
CA LEU A 188 19.18 0.75 -13.69
C LEU A 188 20.18 0.42 -14.80
N THR A 189 21.43 0.16 -14.44
CA THR A 189 22.46 -0.29 -15.39
C THR A 189 22.14 -1.67 -15.95
N ASP A 190 21.71 -2.60 -15.09
CA ASP A 190 21.41 -3.99 -15.47
C ASP A 190 20.25 -4.07 -16.47
N ILE A 191 19.25 -3.18 -16.37
CA ILE A 191 18.12 -3.14 -17.29
C ILE A 191 18.35 -2.19 -18.50
N GLY A 192 19.50 -1.52 -18.58
CA GLY A 192 19.89 -0.70 -19.72
C GLY A 192 19.31 0.72 -19.75
N VAL A 193 18.94 1.28 -18.58
CA VAL A 193 18.47 2.66 -18.47
C VAL A 193 19.60 3.64 -18.71
N ASP A 194 19.38 4.61 -19.58
CA ASP A 194 20.28 5.72 -19.82
C ASP A 194 20.06 6.83 -18.78
N ARG A 195 20.99 6.98 -17.83
CA ARG A 195 20.88 7.96 -16.74
C ARG A 195 20.98 9.42 -17.21
N SER A 196 21.37 9.68 -18.45
CA SER A 196 21.38 11.04 -19.03
C SER A 196 19.98 11.52 -19.46
N ARG A 197 19.05 10.60 -19.62
CA ARG A 197 17.66 10.87 -19.99
C ARG A 197 16.75 10.86 -18.77
N PRO A 198 15.67 11.67 -18.75
CA PRO A 198 14.74 11.70 -17.63
C PRO A 198 14.02 10.36 -17.44
N ILE A 199 13.92 9.94 -16.18
CA ILE A 199 13.26 8.70 -15.79
C ILE A 199 11.92 9.03 -15.11
N VAL A 200 10.86 8.37 -15.57
CA VAL A 200 9.56 8.29 -14.90
C VAL A 200 9.43 6.88 -14.33
N ALA A 201 9.17 6.78 -13.03
CA ALA A 201 9.07 5.51 -12.34
C ALA A 201 7.65 5.18 -11.89
N PHE A 202 7.32 3.90 -11.94
CA PHE A 202 6.16 3.30 -11.28
C PHE A 202 6.63 2.11 -10.43
N VAL A 203 6.11 2.02 -9.20
CA VAL A 203 6.35 0.88 -8.30
C VAL A 203 5.02 0.40 -7.75
N GLY A 204 4.72 -0.88 -7.94
CA GLY A 204 3.50 -1.45 -7.42
C GLY A 204 3.17 -2.83 -7.99
N ARG A 205 2.14 -3.46 -7.43
CA ARG A 205 1.60 -4.72 -7.96
C ARG A 205 0.75 -4.45 -9.21
N ILE A 206 0.66 -5.43 -10.08
CA ILE A 206 -0.23 -5.40 -11.24
C ILE A 206 -1.64 -5.76 -10.77
N THR A 207 -2.40 -4.74 -10.39
CA THR A 207 -3.79 -4.87 -9.94
C THR A 207 -4.65 -3.79 -10.59
N ARG A 208 -5.96 -4.00 -10.72
CA ARG A 208 -6.88 -2.96 -11.22
C ARG A 208 -6.82 -1.70 -10.36
N GLN A 209 -6.65 -1.87 -9.05
CA GLN A 209 -6.52 -0.78 -8.09
C GLN A 209 -5.38 0.18 -8.43
N LYS A 210 -4.23 -0.33 -8.90
CA LYS A 210 -3.02 0.46 -9.14
C LYS A 210 -3.00 1.21 -10.46
N GLY A 211 -3.99 0.99 -11.33
CA GLY A 211 -4.19 1.80 -12.53
C GLY A 211 -3.07 1.73 -13.57
N VAL A 212 -2.30 0.62 -13.62
CA VAL A 212 -1.16 0.46 -14.56
C VAL A 212 -1.59 0.68 -16.01
N ALA A 213 -2.79 0.25 -16.39
CA ALA A 213 -3.33 0.46 -17.73
C ALA A 213 -3.46 1.95 -18.08
N HIS A 214 -3.87 2.80 -17.11
CA HIS A 214 -3.94 4.25 -17.32
C HIS A 214 -2.55 4.87 -17.52
N LEU A 215 -1.55 4.39 -16.76
CA LEU A 215 -0.17 4.84 -16.94
C LEU A 215 0.37 4.47 -18.32
N LEU A 216 0.17 3.23 -18.76
CA LEU A 216 0.63 2.77 -20.07
C LEU A 216 -0.03 3.58 -21.20
N ALA A 217 -1.34 3.85 -21.10
CA ALA A 217 -2.02 4.72 -22.05
C ALA A 217 -1.50 6.16 -22.03
N ALA A 218 -1.31 6.75 -20.85
CA ALA A 218 -0.75 8.10 -20.72
C ALA A 218 0.69 8.21 -21.26
N ALA A 219 1.47 7.14 -21.15
CA ALA A 219 2.86 7.12 -21.56
C ALA A 219 3.08 7.24 -23.08
N HIS A 220 2.06 7.01 -23.90
CA HIS A 220 2.13 7.32 -25.33
C HIS A 220 2.35 8.81 -25.59
N ASP A 221 1.84 9.68 -24.71
CA ASP A 221 1.92 11.14 -24.81
C ASP A 221 3.04 11.74 -23.94
N PHE A 222 3.90 10.93 -23.31
CA PHE A 222 5.08 11.43 -22.61
C PHE A 222 6.11 11.96 -23.60
N ASP A 223 6.89 12.96 -23.17
CA ASP A 223 8.01 13.48 -23.94
C ASP A 223 8.86 12.32 -24.49
N PRO A 224 9.28 12.36 -25.77
CA PRO A 224 10.06 11.29 -26.40
C PRO A 224 11.36 10.92 -25.67
N ASP A 225 11.97 11.89 -24.96
CA ASP A 225 13.21 11.65 -24.21
C ASP A 225 12.98 10.92 -22.87
N VAL A 226 11.74 10.86 -22.38
CA VAL A 226 11.39 10.17 -21.14
C VAL A 226 11.58 8.66 -21.26
N GLN A 227 12.22 8.08 -20.28
CA GLN A 227 12.27 6.64 -20.06
C GLN A 227 11.28 6.24 -18.97
N LEU A 228 10.48 5.21 -19.21
CA LEU A 228 9.52 4.67 -18.26
C LEU A 228 10.09 3.40 -17.63
N VAL A 229 10.28 3.39 -16.31
CA VAL A 229 10.70 2.24 -15.53
C VAL A 229 9.52 1.74 -14.72
N LEU A 230 9.01 0.58 -15.09
CA LEU A 230 7.89 -0.11 -14.45
C LEU A 230 8.43 -1.21 -13.52
N CYS A 231 8.42 -1.00 -12.21
CA CYS A 231 8.60 -2.06 -11.23
C CYS A 231 7.23 -2.63 -10.87
N ALA A 232 6.73 -3.50 -11.74
CA ALA A 232 5.36 -4.00 -11.69
C ALA A 232 5.35 -5.52 -11.79
N GLY A 233 5.06 -6.19 -10.68
CA GLY A 233 4.98 -7.65 -10.57
C GLY A 233 3.73 -8.11 -9.84
N ALA A 234 3.69 -9.41 -9.54
CA ALA A 234 2.62 -10.04 -8.75
C ALA A 234 1.21 -9.68 -9.23
N PRO A 235 0.82 -10.04 -10.47
CA PRO A 235 -0.51 -9.77 -10.99
C PRO A 235 -1.58 -10.50 -10.16
N ASP A 236 -2.71 -9.83 -9.94
CA ASP A 236 -3.82 -10.41 -9.18
C ASP A 236 -4.50 -11.56 -9.94
N THR A 237 -4.55 -11.51 -11.28
CA THR A 237 -5.09 -12.56 -12.14
C THR A 237 -4.31 -12.69 -13.44
N PRO A 238 -4.38 -13.86 -14.14
CA PRO A 238 -3.75 -14.04 -15.44
C PRO A 238 -4.24 -13.04 -16.51
N GLU A 239 -5.52 -12.66 -16.46
CA GLU A 239 -6.13 -11.73 -17.41
C GLU A 239 -5.50 -10.34 -17.30
N ILE A 240 -5.33 -9.81 -16.06
CA ILE A 240 -4.67 -8.53 -15.82
C ILE A 240 -3.19 -8.60 -16.23
N ALA A 241 -2.53 -9.74 -16.00
CA ALA A 241 -1.15 -9.96 -16.45
C ALA A 241 -1.03 -9.87 -17.97
N ALA A 242 -1.96 -10.49 -18.69
CA ALA A 242 -2.00 -10.46 -20.15
C ALA A 242 -2.29 -9.04 -20.69
N GLU A 243 -3.25 -8.34 -20.09
CA GLU A 243 -3.59 -6.95 -20.43
C GLU A 243 -2.38 -6.02 -20.30
N VAL A 244 -1.69 -6.05 -19.16
CA VAL A 244 -0.50 -5.23 -18.93
C VAL A 244 0.64 -5.63 -19.86
N SER A 245 0.83 -6.93 -20.13
CA SER A 245 1.84 -7.40 -21.07
C SER A 245 1.60 -6.89 -22.49
N ALA A 246 0.35 -6.89 -22.94
CA ALA A 246 -0.03 -6.36 -24.23
C ALA A 246 0.20 -4.84 -24.31
N GLY A 247 -0.20 -4.09 -23.28
CA GLY A 247 0.01 -2.65 -23.22
C GLY A 247 1.48 -2.25 -23.20
N VAL A 248 2.34 -2.99 -22.47
CA VAL A 248 3.80 -2.75 -22.50
C VAL A 248 4.39 -3.06 -23.88
N ALA A 249 3.94 -4.14 -24.53
CA ALA A 249 4.41 -4.48 -25.88
C ALA A 249 4.00 -3.42 -26.91
N GLU A 250 2.77 -2.91 -26.85
CA GLU A 250 2.27 -1.83 -27.71
C GLU A 250 3.07 -0.56 -27.49
N LEU A 251 3.25 -0.14 -26.24
CA LEU A 251 4.03 1.05 -25.89
C LEU A 251 5.48 0.94 -26.36
N SER A 252 6.12 -0.22 -26.18
CA SER A 252 7.50 -0.48 -26.64
C SER A 252 7.63 -0.51 -28.16
N GLY A 253 6.54 -0.79 -28.89
CA GLY A 253 6.50 -0.71 -30.34
C GLY A 253 6.39 0.74 -30.86
N SER A 254 5.88 1.67 -30.05
CA SER A 254 5.66 3.06 -30.41
C SER A 254 6.72 4.03 -29.89
N ARG A 255 7.45 3.67 -28.82
CA ARG A 255 8.51 4.51 -28.21
C ARG A 255 9.66 3.67 -27.65
N THR A 256 10.83 4.28 -27.55
CA THR A 256 12.01 3.72 -26.87
C THR A 256 11.99 4.03 -25.37
N GLY A 257 12.83 3.31 -24.61
CA GLY A 257 13.02 3.60 -23.18
C GLY A 257 11.87 3.11 -22.29
N VAL A 258 11.28 1.99 -22.64
CA VAL A 258 10.28 1.30 -21.78
C VAL A 258 10.94 0.08 -21.15
N PHE A 259 11.08 0.10 -19.81
CA PHE A 259 11.72 -0.96 -19.04
C PHE A 259 10.74 -1.54 -18.04
N TRP A 260 10.58 -2.86 -18.06
CA TRP A 260 9.65 -3.55 -17.17
C TRP A 260 10.36 -4.60 -16.32
N VAL A 261 10.47 -4.32 -15.02
CA VAL A 261 10.97 -5.23 -14.00
C VAL A 261 9.78 -5.97 -13.42
N ARG A 262 9.70 -7.29 -13.64
CA ARG A 262 8.56 -8.14 -13.26
C ARG A 262 8.73 -8.79 -11.89
N GLU A 263 9.94 -8.90 -11.40
CA GLU A 263 10.28 -9.47 -10.12
C GLU A 263 10.11 -8.46 -8.98
N MET A 264 9.90 -8.97 -7.77
CA MET A 264 9.93 -8.14 -6.59
C MET A 264 11.39 -7.79 -6.26
N LEU A 265 11.71 -6.51 -6.32
CA LEU A 265 13.03 -6.01 -6.00
C LEU A 265 13.21 -5.79 -4.49
N PRO A 266 14.42 -6.01 -3.96
CA PRO A 266 14.78 -5.56 -2.62
C PRO A 266 14.64 -4.03 -2.47
N ILE A 267 14.36 -3.56 -1.25
CA ILE A 267 14.17 -2.13 -0.93
C ILE A 267 15.30 -1.25 -1.49
N GLY A 268 16.55 -1.68 -1.35
CA GLY A 268 17.72 -0.92 -1.85
C GLY A 268 17.66 -0.66 -3.36
N LYS A 269 17.18 -1.63 -4.16
CA LYS A 269 17.02 -1.48 -5.61
C LYS A 269 15.81 -0.60 -5.97
N ILE A 270 14.70 -0.70 -5.23
CA ILE A 270 13.54 0.20 -5.40
C ILE A 270 13.95 1.63 -5.05
N ARG A 271 14.68 1.83 -3.95
CA ARG A 271 15.20 3.13 -3.54
C ARG A 271 16.11 3.75 -4.60
N GLU A 272 16.99 2.95 -5.23
CA GLU A 272 17.82 3.40 -6.35
C GLU A 272 16.97 3.95 -7.50
N ILE A 273 15.94 3.20 -7.92
CA ILE A 273 15.05 3.60 -9.01
C ILE A 273 14.29 4.89 -8.66
N LEU A 274 13.70 4.93 -7.46
CA LEU A 274 12.96 6.11 -7.00
C LEU A 274 13.88 7.33 -6.93
N SER A 275 15.08 7.20 -6.36
CA SER A 275 16.03 8.33 -6.24
C SER A 275 16.53 8.85 -7.60
N ALA A 276 16.65 7.99 -8.59
CA ALA A 276 17.06 8.36 -9.94
C ALA A 276 15.91 8.93 -10.78
N ALA A 277 14.66 8.66 -10.42
CA ALA A 277 13.50 9.13 -11.15
C ALA A 277 13.30 10.64 -10.97
N LYS A 278 12.99 11.35 -12.05
CA LYS A 278 12.55 12.75 -12.00
C LYS A 278 11.10 12.85 -11.50
N VAL A 279 10.28 11.85 -11.86
CA VAL A 279 8.87 11.79 -11.50
C VAL A 279 8.50 10.34 -11.14
N PHE A 280 7.84 10.17 -10.02
CA PHE A 280 7.14 8.96 -9.68
C PHE A 280 5.65 9.10 -10.00
N VAL A 281 5.05 8.12 -10.65
CA VAL A 281 3.62 8.16 -11.01
C VAL A 281 2.83 7.14 -10.21
N CYS A 282 1.78 7.59 -9.51
CA CYS A 282 0.83 6.75 -8.78
C CYS A 282 -0.58 6.90 -9.38
N PRO A 283 -0.92 6.14 -10.43
CA PRO A 283 -2.17 6.29 -11.17
C PRO A 283 -3.32 5.47 -10.56
N SER A 284 -3.30 5.27 -9.23
CA SER A 284 -4.25 4.41 -8.53
C SER A 284 -5.69 4.91 -8.70
N VAL A 285 -6.63 3.99 -8.92
CA VAL A 285 -8.07 4.29 -9.00
C VAL A 285 -8.77 4.12 -7.63
N TYR A 286 -8.08 3.49 -6.70
CA TYR A 286 -8.46 3.36 -5.29
C TYR A 286 -7.18 3.24 -4.46
N GLU A 287 -6.99 4.13 -3.47
CA GLU A 287 -5.79 4.12 -2.63
C GLU A 287 -6.14 4.57 -1.20
N PRO A 288 -6.10 3.66 -0.24
CA PRO A 288 -6.42 3.98 1.16
C PRO A 288 -5.55 5.09 1.77
N LEU A 289 -4.25 5.09 1.50
CA LEU A 289 -3.33 6.17 1.83
C LEU A 289 -2.28 6.39 0.74
N GLY A 290 -1.61 5.31 0.30
CA GLY A 290 -0.55 5.38 -0.71
C GLY A 290 0.86 5.45 -0.13
N ILE A 291 1.27 4.43 0.63
CA ILE A 291 2.63 4.33 1.20
C ILE A 291 3.71 4.51 0.14
N VAL A 292 3.48 4.01 -1.09
CA VAL A 292 4.45 4.14 -2.18
C VAL A 292 4.72 5.61 -2.57
N ASN A 293 3.77 6.52 -2.36
CA ASN A 293 4.00 7.95 -2.52
C ASN A 293 4.95 8.48 -1.44
N LEU A 294 4.79 8.00 -0.18
CA LEU A 294 5.73 8.34 0.89
C LEU A 294 7.13 7.81 0.60
N GLU A 295 7.25 6.60 0.04
CA GLU A 295 8.55 6.01 -0.37
C GLU A 295 9.23 6.88 -1.44
N ALA A 296 8.51 7.30 -2.47
CA ALA A 296 9.01 8.17 -3.51
C ALA A 296 9.40 9.57 -2.96
N MET A 297 8.53 10.18 -2.15
CA MET A 297 8.80 11.48 -1.51
C MET A 297 9.99 11.40 -0.57
N ALA A 298 10.12 10.34 0.23
CA ALA A 298 11.27 10.12 1.12
C ALA A 298 12.58 9.97 0.35
N CYS A 299 12.54 9.42 -0.88
CA CYS A 299 13.67 9.39 -1.81
C CYS A 299 13.94 10.73 -2.51
N GLY A 300 13.16 11.79 -2.25
CA GLY A 300 13.33 13.10 -2.85
C GLY A 300 12.77 13.23 -4.27
N THR A 301 11.85 12.35 -4.66
CA THR A 301 11.26 12.29 -6.00
C THR A 301 9.94 13.04 -6.05
N ALA A 302 9.73 13.86 -7.09
CA ALA A 302 8.45 14.50 -7.32
C ALA A 302 7.37 13.47 -7.68
N VAL A 303 6.15 13.67 -7.19
CA VAL A 303 5.04 12.74 -7.39
C VAL A 303 4.00 13.32 -8.34
N VAL A 304 3.53 12.51 -9.29
CA VAL A 304 2.27 12.71 -10.01
C VAL A 304 1.32 11.58 -9.61
N ALA A 305 0.20 11.92 -9.01
CA ALA A 305 -0.72 10.91 -8.48
C ALA A 305 -2.18 11.28 -8.77
N SER A 306 -3.07 10.29 -8.71
CA SER A 306 -4.51 10.56 -8.69
C SER A 306 -4.92 11.24 -7.38
N ASP A 307 -6.07 11.90 -7.40
CA ASP A 307 -6.65 12.58 -6.23
C ASP A 307 -7.59 11.67 -5.41
N VAL A 308 -7.40 10.34 -5.46
CA VAL A 308 -8.31 9.36 -4.83
C VAL A 308 -7.90 8.98 -3.41
N GLY A 309 -8.90 8.68 -2.59
CA GLY A 309 -8.72 8.12 -1.25
C GLY A 309 -7.85 8.99 -0.35
N GLY A 310 -6.79 8.40 0.20
CA GLY A 310 -5.83 9.08 1.09
C GLY A 310 -4.67 9.77 0.37
N ILE A 311 -4.55 9.68 -0.96
CA ILE A 311 -3.44 10.30 -1.71
C ILE A 311 -3.35 11.82 -1.44
N PRO A 312 -4.45 12.61 -1.44
CA PRO A 312 -4.39 14.04 -1.15
C PRO A 312 -3.90 14.40 0.25
N GLU A 313 -3.90 13.43 1.17
CA GLU A 313 -3.33 13.62 2.52
C GLU A 313 -1.81 13.39 2.56
N VAL A 314 -1.28 12.69 1.57
CA VAL A 314 0.16 12.42 1.41
C VAL A 314 0.80 13.46 0.48
N VAL A 315 0.24 13.62 -0.71
CA VAL A 315 0.75 14.52 -1.75
C VAL A 315 0.02 15.86 -1.65
N ASP A 316 0.76 16.92 -1.37
CA ASP A 316 0.26 18.29 -1.35
C ASP A 316 0.40 18.87 -2.76
N ASP A 317 -0.75 19.09 -3.41
CA ASP A 317 -0.82 19.54 -4.81
C ASP A 317 -0.13 20.90 -5.01
N GLY A 318 0.76 20.94 -5.99
CA GLY A 318 1.55 22.15 -6.28
C GLY A 318 2.73 22.41 -5.32
N VAL A 319 2.91 21.58 -4.29
CA VAL A 319 3.98 21.71 -3.28
C VAL A 319 4.92 20.50 -3.26
N THR A 320 4.38 19.29 -3.12
CA THR A 320 5.16 18.04 -3.05
C THR A 320 4.96 17.17 -4.29
N GLY A 321 3.99 17.51 -5.13
CA GLY A 321 3.65 16.78 -6.35
C GLY A 321 2.53 17.47 -7.12
N SER A 322 1.97 16.75 -8.08
CA SER A 322 0.79 17.16 -8.83
C SER A 322 -0.29 16.10 -8.70
N LEU A 323 -1.49 16.52 -8.32
CA LEU A 323 -2.67 15.66 -8.29
C LEU A 323 -3.44 15.75 -9.61
N VAL A 324 -3.86 14.60 -10.12
CA VAL A 324 -4.66 14.47 -11.34
C VAL A 324 -6.01 13.89 -10.96
N HIS A 325 -7.08 14.60 -11.31
CA HIS A 325 -8.45 14.16 -11.01
C HIS A 325 -8.78 12.85 -11.73
N TYR A 326 -9.21 11.85 -10.96
CA TYR A 326 -9.67 10.56 -11.48
C TYR A 326 -11.18 10.53 -11.55
N ASP A 327 -11.71 10.37 -12.78
CA ASP A 327 -13.11 10.04 -13.03
C ASP A 327 -13.19 8.73 -13.83
N ALA A 328 -13.86 7.74 -13.27
CA ALA A 328 -14.08 6.46 -13.94
C ALA A 328 -14.88 6.59 -15.25
N ALA A 329 -15.67 7.66 -15.40
CA ALA A 329 -16.43 7.95 -16.63
C ALA A 329 -15.59 8.66 -17.70
N ASP A 330 -14.43 9.25 -17.34
CA ASP A 330 -13.51 9.95 -18.26
C ASP A 330 -12.06 9.43 -18.14
N ALA A 331 -11.88 8.19 -18.50
CA ALA A 331 -10.56 7.56 -18.49
C ALA A 331 -9.55 8.30 -19.42
N ALA A 332 -10.01 8.79 -20.56
CA ALA A 332 -9.16 9.50 -21.52
C ALA A 332 -8.68 10.85 -20.96
N GLY A 333 -9.58 11.63 -20.33
CA GLY A 333 -9.20 12.89 -19.66
C GLY A 333 -8.22 12.65 -18.52
N TYR A 334 -8.40 11.58 -17.72
CA TYR A 334 -7.46 11.20 -16.67
C TYR A 334 -6.07 10.85 -17.23
N GLN A 335 -6.00 10.04 -18.29
CA GLN A 335 -4.74 9.65 -18.94
C GLN A 335 -4.01 10.87 -19.53
N ALA A 336 -4.73 11.75 -20.22
CA ALA A 336 -4.19 13.01 -20.72
C ALA A 336 -3.71 13.94 -19.59
N GLY A 337 -4.42 13.94 -18.46
CA GLY A 337 -4.03 14.67 -17.24
C GLY A 337 -2.70 14.17 -16.68
N ILE A 338 -2.50 12.85 -16.59
CA ILE A 338 -1.23 12.24 -16.17
C ILE A 338 -0.10 12.66 -17.12
N ALA A 339 -0.30 12.51 -18.42
CA ALA A 339 0.71 12.88 -19.41
C ALA A 339 1.11 14.36 -19.31
N LYS A 340 0.11 15.25 -19.19
CA LYS A 340 0.33 16.69 -19.01
C LYS A 340 1.12 16.99 -17.75
N ALA A 341 0.78 16.38 -16.61
CA ALA A 341 1.45 16.62 -15.33
C ALA A 341 2.91 16.12 -15.37
N VAL A 342 3.14 14.93 -15.92
CA VAL A 342 4.48 14.36 -16.09
C VAL A 342 5.33 15.26 -16.98
N ASN A 343 4.87 15.60 -18.21
CA ASN A 343 5.60 16.42 -19.15
C ASN A 343 5.91 17.82 -18.59
N ALA A 344 5.00 18.37 -17.78
CA ALA A 344 5.23 19.67 -17.14
C ALA A 344 6.36 19.63 -16.09
N LEU A 345 6.56 18.50 -15.38
CA LEU A 345 7.68 18.33 -14.44
C LEU A 345 9.00 17.96 -15.18
N ILE A 346 8.91 17.27 -16.30
CA ILE A 346 10.08 16.96 -17.13
C ILE A 346 10.61 18.26 -17.78
N ALA A 347 9.73 19.14 -18.24
CA ALA A 347 10.09 20.43 -18.85
C ALA A 347 10.61 21.47 -17.84
N ASP A 348 10.34 21.27 -16.52
CA ASP A 348 10.77 22.16 -15.43
C ASP A 348 11.48 21.33 -14.33
N PRO A 349 12.75 20.95 -14.54
CA PRO A 349 13.52 20.15 -13.59
C PRO A 349 13.66 20.81 -12.20
N GLU A 350 13.76 22.14 -12.15
CA GLU A 350 13.84 22.87 -10.89
C GLU A 350 12.57 22.71 -10.05
N ARG A 351 11.40 22.74 -10.69
CA ARG A 351 10.13 22.48 -10.01
C ARG A 351 10.05 21.03 -9.51
N ALA A 352 10.46 20.05 -10.32
CA ALA A 352 10.49 18.66 -9.90
C ALA A 352 11.41 18.49 -8.67
N GLU A 353 12.59 19.11 -8.65
CA GLU A 353 13.49 19.07 -7.49
C GLU A 353 12.94 19.80 -6.26
N ARG A 354 12.23 20.92 -6.44
CA ARG A 354 11.55 21.60 -5.31
C ARG A 354 10.49 20.69 -4.72
N TYR A 355 9.66 20.02 -5.55
CA TYR A 355 8.63 19.08 -5.09
C TYR A 355 9.25 17.90 -4.35
N GLY A 356 10.30 17.30 -4.89
CA GLY A 356 11.00 16.20 -4.24
C GLY A 356 11.57 16.58 -2.87
N ARG A 357 12.25 17.75 -2.76
CA ARG A 357 12.76 18.26 -1.47
C ARG A 357 11.64 18.53 -0.47
N ALA A 358 10.56 19.18 -0.89
CA ALA A 358 9.40 19.45 -0.02
C ALA A 358 8.73 18.14 0.43
N GLY A 359 8.60 17.17 -0.49
CA GLY A 359 8.07 15.84 -0.20
C GLY A 359 8.87 15.13 0.88
N ARG A 360 10.21 15.09 0.78
CA ARG A 360 11.06 14.49 1.81
C ARG A 360 10.93 15.21 3.15
N GLN A 361 10.91 16.53 3.17
CA GLN A 361 10.73 17.29 4.40
C GLN A 361 9.38 16.95 5.09
N ARG A 362 8.32 16.84 4.29
CA ARG A 362 7.00 16.43 4.78
C ARG A 362 7.01 15.01 5.36
N CYS A 363 7.68 14.05 4.70
CA CYS A 363 7.83 12.69 5.22
C CYS A 363 8.47 12.68 6.62
N ILE A 364 9.56 13.43 6.78
CA ILE A 364 10.28 13.52 8.08
C ILE A 364 9.41 14.18 9.16
N ALA A 365 8.68 15.23 8.83
CA ALA A 365 7.93 16.03 9.78
C ALA A 365 6.60 15.38 10.23
N GLU A 366 5.88 14.70 9.30
CA GLU A 366 4.47 14.33 9.52
C GLU A 366 4.20 12.83 9.53
N PHE A 367 5.11 11.99 8.99
CA PHE A 367 4.85 10.56 8.75
C PHE A 367 5.82 9.63 9.51
N SER A 368 6.23 10.02 10.72
CA SER A 368 7.11 9.20 11.56
C SER A 368 6.36 8.00 12.16
N TRP A 369 6.86 6.79 11.98
CA TRP A 369 6.32 5.58 12.62
C TRP A 369 6.27 5.67 14.16
N ALA A 370 7.19 6.41 14.79
CA ALA A 370 7.15 6.62 16.22
C ALA A 370 5.91 7.41 16.67
N GLN A 371 5.52 8.45 15.94
CA GLN A 371 4.28 9.21 16.19
C GLN A 371 3.03 8.34 15.95
N ILE A 372 3.03 7.54 14.88
CA ILE A 372 1.94 6.61 14.55
C ILE A 372 1.74 5.59 15.69
N ALA A 373 2.83 5.04 16.23
CA ALA A 373 2.76 4.10 17.36
C ALA A 373 2.21 4.76 18.63
N GLN A 374 2.58 6.01 18.91
CA GLN A 374 2.02 6.76 20.05
C GLN A 374 0.50 6.98 19.89
N GLN A 375 0.05 7.42 18.71
CA GLN A 375 -1.37 7.60 18.43
C GLN A 375 -2.14 6.27 18.56
N THR A 376 -1.56 5.17 18.07
CA THR A 376 -2.16 3.83 18.22
C THR A 376 -2.25 3.41 19.68
N LEU A 377 -1.21 3.65 20.48
CA LEU A 377 -1.20 3.34 21.91
C LEU A 377 -2.24 4.16 22.68
N GLU A 378 -2.49 5.41 22.29
CA GLU A 378 -3.55 6.24 22.88
C GLU A 378 -4.94 5.64 22.63
N ILE A 379 -5.18 5.06 21.45
CA ILE A 379 -6.43 4.34 21.15
C ILE A 379 -6.55 3.10 22.04
N TYR A 380 -5.47 2.30 22.20
CA TYR A 380 -5.48 1.16 23.11
C TYR A 380 -5.85 1.56 24.54
N ARG A 381 -5.27 2.65 25.05
CA ARG A 381 -5.59 3.16 26.39
C ARG A 381 -7.06 3.56 26.54
N LYS A 382 -7.64 4.14 25.49
CA LYS A 382 -9.07 4.56 25.49
C LYS A 382 -10.01 3.36 25.54
N VAL A 383 -9.71 2.30 24.80
CA VAL A 383 -10.60 1.11 24.77
C VAL A 383 -10.40 0.18 25.98
N CYS A 384 -9.28 0.32 26.69
CA CYS A 384 -9.01 -0.43 27.93
C CYS A 384 -9.47 0.30 29.20
N ALA A 385 -9.90 1.57 29.12
CA ALA A 385 -10.36 2.37 30.26
C ALA A 385 -11.81 2.08 30.60
#